data_9e920047a53dbc2be09d809a88b5163a
#
_entry.id   9e920047a53dbc2be09d809a88b5163a
#
_cell.length_a   1.000
_cell.length_b   1.000
_cell.length_c   1.000
_cell.angle_alpha   90.00
_cell.angle_beta   90.00
_cell.angle_gamma   90.00
#
_symmetry.space_group_name_H-M   'P 1'
#
loop_
_entity.id
_entity.type
_entity.pdbx_description
1 polymer ?
#
loop_
_entity_poly.entity_id
_entity_poly.type
_entity_poly.pdbx_seq_one_letter_code
_entity_poly.pdbx_strand_id
1 'polypeptide(L)'
;MARAATTSDAFNAVAEPRRRQILTYLAHDERQVSEIVAAIGLDQPSVSKHLGVLRSVNLVRVRRNGRHRLYQTNAVAIRPLYQWTETFERYWQHQLNRVKERAEAQSEKGRTQEPESKQS
;
A
#
# COMPACT_ATOMS: atom_id res chain seq x y z
N MET A 1 17.27 26.83 2.86
CA MET A 1 17.24 26.31 1.48
C MET A 1 15.99 25.48 1.27
N ALA A 2 15.17 25.88 0.34
CA ALA A 2 13.98 25.12 0.03
C ALA A 2 14.40 23.83 -0.64
N ARG A 3 13.93 22.71 -0.12
CA ARG A 3 14.18 21.41 -0.72
C ARG A 3 12.93 20.99 -1.47
N ALA A 4 13.09 20.66 -2.73
CA ALA A 4 11.98 20.14 -3.51
C ALA A 4 11.54 18.79 -2.89
N ALA A 5 10.25 18.52 -2.96
CA ALA A 5 9.75 17.21 -2.56
C ALA A 5 10.43 16.15 -3.41
N THR A 6 11.02 15.17 -2.78
CA THR A 6 11.77 14.13 -3.45
C THR A 6 11.15 12.77 -3.17
N THR A 7 11.60 11.78 -3.90
CA THR A 7 11.24 10.38 -3.62
C THR A 7 11.55 10.03 -2.17
N SER A 8 12.64 10.58 -1.64
CA SER A 8 13.04 10.39 -0.25
C SER A 8 11.96 10.84 0.73
N ASP A 9 11.35 12.00 0.44
CA ASP A 9 10.29 12.52 1.30
C ASP A 9 9.05 11.63 1.27
N ALA A 10 8.70 11.11 0.11
CA ALA A 10 7.60 10.17 -0.02
C ALA A 10 7.89 8.89 0.77
N PHE A 11 9.11 8.37 0.68
CA PHE A 11 9.50 7.18 1.45
C PHE A 11 9.41 7.43 2.94
N ASN A 12 9.87 8.58 3.41
CA ASN A 12 9.78 8.94 4.81
C ASN A 12 8.33 9.03 5.27
N ALA A 13 7.48 9.62 4.45
CA ALA A 13 6.07 9.78 4.80
C ALA A 13 5.37 8.42 4.95
N VAL A 14 5.70 7.45 4.11
CA VAL A 14 5.06 6.13 4.20
C VAL A 14 5.76 5.19 5.17
N ALA A 15 6.84 5.63 5.80
CA ALA A 15 7.51 4.81 6.81
C ALA A 15 6.68 4.66 8.08
N GLU A 16 5.77 5.58 8.35
CA GLU A 16 4.93 5.55 9.53
C GLU A 16 3.64 4.78 9.24
N PRO A 17 3.34 3.70 10.00
CA PRO A 17 2.21 2.82 9.69
C PRO A 17 0.85 3.51 9.64
N ARG A 18 0.59 4.46 10.53
CA ARG A 18 -0.69 5.17 10.55
C ARG A 18 -0.90 5.98 9.28
N ARG A 19 0.17 6.54 8.74
CA ARG A 19 0.07 7.28 7.47
C ARG A 19 -0.25 6.34 6.32
N ARG A 20 0.30 5.12 6.32
CA ARG A 20 -0.08 4.12 5.31
C ARG A 20 -1.54 3.74 5.41
N GLN A 21 -2.06 3.60 6.63
CA GLN A 21 -3.47 3.30 6.84
C GLN A 21 -4.36 4.41 6.27
N ILE A 22 -3.97 5.66 6.51
CA ILE A 22 -4.70 6.81 5.99
C ILE A 22 -4.69 6.79 4.46
N LEU A 23 -3.52 6.58 3.85
CA LEU A 23 -3.40 6.53 2.40
C LEU A 23 -4.26 5.43 1.79
N THR A 24 -4.31 4.27 2.42
CA THR A 24 -5.13 3.17 1.96
C THR A 24 -6.61 3.50 2.07
N TYR A 25 -7.01 4.11 3.18
CA TYR A 25 -8.40 4.51 3.38
C TYR A 25 -8.84 5.56 2.36
N LEU A 26 -7.94 6.46 1.97
CA LEU A 26 -8.22 7.53 1.02
C LEU A 26 -7.94 7.15 -0.44
N ALA A 27 -7.61 5.89 -0.70
CA ALA A 27 -7.16 5.48 -2.03
C ALA A 27 -8.24 5.66 -3.11
N HIS A 28 -9.47 5.32 -2.79
CA HIS A 28 -10.55 5.28 -3.77
C HIS A 28 -11.63 6.34 -3.57
N ASP A 29 -11.77 6.87 -2.36
CA ASP A 29 -12.84 7.79 -2.03
C ASP A 29 -12.31 8.99 -1.28
N GLU A 30 -12.87 10.15 -1.60
CA GLU A 30 -12.61 11.35 -0.82
C GLU A 30 -13.31 11.25 0.53
N ARG A 31 -12.61 11.70 1.59
CA ARG A 31 -13.14 11.63 2.95
C ARG A 31 -12.84 12.90 3.72
N GLN A 32 -13.73 13.23 4.65
CA GLN A 32 -13.51 14.30 5.60
C GLN A 32 -12.64 13.82 6.76
N VAL A 33 -12.03 14.76 7.47
CA VAL A 33 -11.19 14.43 8.63
C VAL A 33 -11.96 13.58 9.65
N SER A 34 -13.21 13.92 9.92
CA SER A 34 -14.01 13.16 10.89
C SER A 34 -14.17 11.70 10.49
N GLU A 35 -14.33 11.43 9.21
CA GLU A 35 -14.42 10.06 8.71
C GLU A 35 -13.10 9.33 8.87
N ILE A 36 -11.99 10.02 8.61
CA ILE A 36 -10.65 9.45 8.77
C ILE A 36 -10.40 9.11 10.23
N VAL A 37 -10.74 10.03 11.13
CA VAL A 37 -10.62 9.81 12.58
C VAL A 37 -11.36 8.54 12.99
N ALA A 38 -12.60 8.40 12.56
CA ALA A 38 -13.40 7.24 12.90
C ALA A 38 -12.82 5.94 12.33
N ALA A 39 -12.33 5.99 11.09
CA ALA A 39 -11.82 4.81 10.41
C ALA A 39 -10.47 4.36 10.97
N ILE A 40 -9.59 5.30 11.29
CA ILE A 40 -8.23 4.97 11.72
C ILE A 40 -8.14 4.75 13.22
N GLY A 41 -9.06 5.37 13.98
CA GLY A 41 -9.07 5.21 15.43
C GLY A 41 -8.05 6.06 16.16
N LEU A 42 -7.68 7.19 15.57
CA LEU A 42 -6.81 8.18 16.21
C LEU A 42 -7.61 9.44 16.53
N ASP A 43 -7.09 10.25 17.43
CA ASP A 43 -7.68 11.54 17.70
C ASP A 43 -7.49 12.50 16.53
N GLN A 44 -8.30 13.53 16.46
CA GLN A 44 -8.27 14.47 15.36
C GLN A 44 -6.94 15.20 15.22
N PRO A 45 -6.29 15.70 16.29
CA PRO A 45 -4.99 16.34 16.13
C PRO A 45 -3.92 15.44 15.52
N SER A 46 -3.92 14.16 15.87
CA SER A 46 -2.98 13.19 15.30
C SER A 46 -3.25 12.96 13.82
N VAL A 47 -4.51 12.80 13.45
CA VAL A 47 -4.90 12.63 12.05
C VAL A 47 -4.51 13.88 11.25
N SER A 48 -4.82 15.06 11.78
CA SER A 48 -4.48 16.31 11.12
C SER A 48 -2.99 16.46 10.90
N LYS A 49 -2.19 16.05 11.89
CA LYS A 49 -0.73 16.08 11.77
C LYS A 49 -0.24 15.15 10.67
N HIS A 50 -0.77 13.93 10.64
CA HIS A 50 -0.41 12.98 9.59
C HIS A 50 -0.82 13.48 8.21
N LEU A 51 -2.01 14.04 8.09
CA LEU A 51 -2.47 14.61 6.82
C LEU A 51 -1.59 15.77 6.38
N GLY A 52 -1.11 16.57 7.33
CA GLY A 52 -0.18 17.66 7.05
C GLY A 52 1.12 17.14 6.45
N VAL A 53 1.68 16.09 7.03
CA VAL A 53 2.91 15.46 6.51
C VAL A 53 2.66 14.90 5.11
N LEU A 54 1.58 14.16 4.93
CA LEU A 54 1.24 13.55 3.63
C LEU A 54 1.02 14.62 2.56
N ARG A 55 0.35 15.70 2.94
CA ARG A 55 0.10 16.79 2.01
C ARG A 55 1.39 17.52 1.62
N SER A 56 2.31 17.69 2.56
CA SER A 56 3.57 18.38 2.29
C SER A 56 4.43 17.68 1.25
N VAL A 57 4.29 16.37 1.11
CA VAL A 57 4.99 15.57 0.09
C VAL A 57 4.08 15.18 -1.07
N ASN A 58 2.90 15.78 -1.14
CA ASN A 58 1.95 15.63 -2.23
C ASN A 58 1.35 14.22 -2.38
N LEU A 59 1.38 13.44 -1.31
CA LEU A 59 0.76 12.11 -1.32
C LEU A 59 -0.74 12.15 -1.08
N VAL A 60 -1.25 13.26 -0.58
CA VAL A 60 -2.67 13.49 -0.36
C VAL A 60 -3.05 14.82 -0.96
N ARG A 61 -4.18 14.85 -1.65
CA ARG A 61 -4.78 16.07 -2.16
C ARG A 61 -5.99 16.42 -1.32
N VAL A 62 -6.27 17.72 -1.23
CA VAL A 62 -7.43 18.22 -0.53
C VAL A 62 -8.19 19.15 -1.45
N ARG A 63 -9.52 19.05 -1.43
CA ARG A 63 -10.36 20.03 -2.11
C ARG A 63 -11.49 20.48 -1.18
N ARG A 64 -11.98 21.66 -1.42
CA ARG A 64 -13.11 22.17 -0.67
C ARG A 64 -14.40 21.77 -1.33
N ASN A 65 -15.37 21.38 -0.47
CA ASN A 65 -16.74 21.15 -0.90
C ASN A 65 -17.63 21.81 0.14
N GLY A 66 -18.03 23.06 -0.13
CA GLY A 66 -18.76 23.86 0.84
C GLY A 66 -17.89 24.15 2.05
N ARG A 67 -18.36 23.72 3.22
CA ARG A 67 -17.64 23.90 4.50
C ARG A 67 -16.66 22.78 4.78
N HIS A 68 -16.68 21.76 3.96
CA HIS A 68 -15.89 20.55 4.20
C HIS A 68 -14.63 20.54 3.37
N ARG A 69 -13.61 19.91 3.93
CA ARG A 69 -12.40 19.58 3.21
C ARG A 69 -12.40 18.08 2.95
N LEU A 70 -12.24 17.72 1.70
CA LEU A 70 -12.23 16.33 1.28
C LEU A 70 -10.80 15.95 0.89
N TYR A 71 -10.31 14.91 1.51
CA TYR A 71 -8.95 14.41 1.31
C TYR A 71 -9.00 13.14 0.49
N GLN A 72 -8.05 13.01 -0.41
CA GLN A 72 -7.90 11.80 -1.21
C GLN A 72 -6.42 11.56 -1.51
N THR A 73 -6.04 10.30 -1.56
CA THR A 73 -4.67 9.92 -1.91
C THR A 73 -4.38 10.30 -3.35
N ASN A 74 -3.23 10.90 -3.57
CA ASN A 74 -2.71 11.23 -4.89
C ASN A 74 -1.88 10.04 -5.38
N ALA A 75 -2.53 9.12 -6.09
CA ALA A 75 -1.89 7.89 -6.53
C ALA A 75 -0.67 8.13 -7.42
N VAL A 76 -0.67 9.23 -8.19
CA VAL A 76 0.46 9.56 -9.05
C VAL A 76 1.73 9.80 -8.23
N ALA A 77 1.58 10.44 -7.07
CA ALA A 77 2.73 10.73 -6.20
C ALA A 77 3.26 9.49 -5.49
N ILE A 78 2.49 8.41 -5.47
CA ILE A 78 2.93 7.13 -4.89
C ILE A 78 3.78 6.34 -5.90
N ARG A 79 3.69 6.68 -7.17
CA ARG A 79 4.35 5.94 -8.22
C ARG A 79 5.85 5.71 -8.01
N PRO A 80 6.64 6.67 -7.51
CA PRO A 80 8.06 6.41 -7.25
C PRO A 80 8.30 5.25 -6.29
N LEU A 81 7.39 5.04 -5.32
CA LEU A 81 7.49 3.93 -4.39
C LEU A 81 7.29 2.60 -5.13
N TYR A 82 6.29 2.56 -6.00
CA TYR A 82 6.04 1.40 -6.83
C TYR A 82 7.22 1.12 -7.75
N GLN A 83 7.76 2.14 -8.39
CA GLN A 83 8.89 2.00 -9.29
C GLN A 83 10.11 1.43 -8.58
N TRP A 84 10.34 1.85 -7.35
CA TRP A 84 11.41 1.26 -6.56
C TRP A 84 11.16 -0.21 -6.28
N THR A 85 9.93 -0.57 -5.92
CA THR A 85 9.61 -1.97 -5.64
C THR A 85 9.72 -2.84 -6.88
N GLU A 86 9.53 -2.26 -8.07
CA GLU A 86 9.68 -3.00 -9.33
C GLU A 86 11.08 -3.58 -9.50
N THR A 87 12.10 -2.95 -8.90
CA THR A 87 13.45 -3.48 -8.99
C THR A 87 13.58 -4.86 -8.37
N PHE A 88 12.66 -5.21 -7.49
CA PHE A 88 12.63 -6.49 -6.81
C PHE A 88 11.62 -7.46 -7.41
N GLU A 89 10.87 -7.03 -8.39
CA GLU A 89 9.78 -7.83 -8.96
C GLU A 89 10.28 -9.16 -9.52
N ARG A 90 11.38 -9.13 -10.25
CA ARG A 90 11.98 -10.35 -10.78
C ARG A 90 12.39 -11.31 -9.68
N TYR A 91 12.93 -10.78 -8.61
CA TYR A 91 13.34 -11.59 -7.47
C TYR A 91 12.12 -12.28 -6.84
N TRP A 92 11.05 -11.50 -6.60
CA TRP A 92 9.83 -12.08 -6.03
C TRP A 92 9.21 -13.10 -6.96
N GLN A 93 9.16 -12.80 -8.24
CA GLN A 93 8.60 -13.70 -9.22
C GLN A 93 9.39 -15.01 -9.28
N HIS A 94 10.70 -14.90 -9.24
CA HIS A 94 11.57 -16.06 -9.21
C HIS A 94 11.32 -16.92 -7.97
N GLN A 95 11.21 -16.30 -6.81
CA GLN A 95 10.94 -17.00 -5.56
C GLN A 95 9.58 -17.69 -5.60
N LEU A 96 8.57 -17.01 -6.10
CA LEU A 96 7.24 -17.57 -6.23
C LEU A 96 7.24 -18.77 -7.18
N ASN A 97 7.95 -18.67 -8.27
CA ASN A 97 8.05 -19.77 -9.24
C ASN A 97 8.74 -20.99 -8.60
N ARG A 98 9.76 -20.76 -7.81
CA ARG A 98 10.46 -21.85 -7.11
C ARG A 98 9.54 -22.55 -6.12
N VAL A 99 8.76 -21.78 -5.38
CA VAL A 99 7.77 -22.33 -4.44
C VAL A 99 6.73 -23.13 -5.21
N LYS A 100 6.24 -22.59 -6.32
CA LYS A 100 5.26 -23.27 -7.17
C LYS A 100 5.81 -24.59 -7.71
N GLU A 101 7.03 -24.57 -8.19
CA GLU A 101 7.67 -25.79 -8.72
C GLU A 101 7.80 -26.85 -7.63
N ARG A 102 8.18 -26.45 -6.42
CA ARG A 102 8.25 -27.38 -5.30
C ARG A 102 6.90 -27.98 -4.97
N ALA A 103 5.89 -27.15 -4.95
CA ALA A 103 4.53 -27.61 -4.65
C ALA A 103 4.06 -28.58 -5.72
N GLU A 104 4.31 -28.26 -6.99
CA GLU A 104 3.92 -29.13 -8.09
C GLU A 104 4.68 -30.45 -8.06
N ALA A 105 5.96 -30.41 -7.78
CA ALA A 105 6.80 -31.60 -7.66
C ALA A 105 6.31 -32.50 -6.54
N GLN A 106 5.96 -31.93 -5.40
CA GLN A 106 5.43 -32.70 -4.29
C GLN A 106 4.06 -33.28 -4.62
N SER A 107 3.24 -32.52 -5.29
CA SER A 107 1.92 -32.99 -5.73
C SER A 107 2.05 -34.15 -6.70
N GLU A 108 2.99 -34.10 -7.63
CA GLU A 108 3.25 -35.20 -8.56
C GLU A 108 3.77 -36.43 -7.84
N LYS A 109 4.68 -36.23 -6.90
CA LYS A 109 5.18 -37.33 -6.09
C LYS A 109 4.05 -38.00 -5.32
N GLY A 110 3.18 -37.18 -4.74
CA GLY A 110 2.02 -37.70 -4.04
C GLY A 110 1.13 -38.51 -4.93
N ARG A 111 0.89 -38.04 -6.14
CA ARG A 111 0.08 -38.76 -7.12
C ARG A 111 0.74 -40.06 -7.54
N THR A 112 2.04 -40.01 -7.78
CA THR A 112 2.79 -41.19 -8.17
C THR A 112 2.80 -42.25 -7.07
N GLN A 113 2.84 -41.81 -5.83
CA GLN A 113 2.85 -42.69 -4.67
C GLN A 113 1.46 -43.17 -4.30
N GLU A 114 0.43 -42.53 -4.79
CA GLU A 114 -0.91 -42.99 -4.52
C GLU A 114 -1.12 -44.35 -5.19
N PRO A 115 -1.69 -45.29 -4.45
CA PRO A 115 -1.88 -46.63 -4.99
C PRO A 115 -2.82 -46.60 -6.22
N GLU A 116 -2.58 -47.49 -7.12
CA GLU A 116 -3.42 -47.68 -8.27
C GLU A 116 -4.83 -48.12 -7.89
N SER A 117 -5.01 -48.46 -6.65
CA SER A 117 -6.30 -48.90 -6.13
C SER A 117 -7.42 -47.91 -6.38
N LYS A 118 -7.11 -46.66 -6.55
CA LYS A 118 -8.12 -45.64 -6.84
C LYS A 118 -8.70 -45.78 -8.22
N GLN A 119 -8.06 -46.56 -9.07
CA GLN A 119 -8.48 -46.73 -10.44
C GLN A 119 -9.46 -47.85 -10.62
N SER A 120 -9.60 -48.70 -9.68
CA SER A 120 -10.50 -49.82 -9.77
C SER A 120 -11.95 -49.45 -9.50
#